data_e334326151892b29cd40ee09d5400cef
#
_entry.id   e334326151892b29cd40ee09d5400cef
#
_cell.length_a   1.000
_cell.length_b   1.000
_cell.length_c   1.000
_cell.angle_alpha   90.00
_cell.angle_beta   90.00
_cell.angle_gamma   90.00
#
_symmetry.space_group_name_H-M   'P 1'
#
loop_
_entity.id
_entity.type
_entity.pdbx_description
1 polymer ?
#
loop_
_entity_poly.entity_id
_entity_poly.type
_entity_poly.pdbx_seq_one_letter_code
_entity_poly.pdbx_strand_id
1 'polypeptide(L)'
;MDEDSLNQFLSINQILRKKVYSIQMPEAIILDLDSTLLNAYGKQEGRAFNFHYQSNGYHPLVCYDGITGDLIKIQLRDGTQYSSTGVVDFLQPILDEYLEDFPEIKLLLRGDSGFATPGLYKQCEENGTGYVIRLKENAILRDKASYLVDELDEITEYNQLKVLNAF
;
A
#
# COMPACT_ATOMS: atom_id res chain seq x y z
N MET A 1 7.87 -7.63 -21.81
CA MET A 1 6.63 -6.82 -21.93
C MET A 1 7.13 -5.40 -22.07
N ASP A 2 6.80 -4.75 -23.17
CA ASP A 2 7.15 -3.36 -23.37
C ASP A 2 6.23 -2.43 -22.55
N GLU A 3 6.57 -1.17 -22.46
CA GLU A 3 5.84 -0.16 -21.69
C GLU A 3 4.42 0.04 -22.23
N ASP A 4 4.25 -0.07 -23.54
CA ASP A 4 2.94 0.05 -24.19
C ASP A 4 1.99 -1.09 -23.79
N SER A 5 2.50 -2.33 -23.72
CA SER A 5 1.71 -3.49 -23.27
C SER A 5 1.30 -3.37 -21.80
N LEU A 6 2.18 -2.83 -20.95
CA LEU A 6 1.85 -2.59 -19.55
C LEU A 6 0.76 -1.50 -19.40
N ASN A 7 0.89 -0.41 -20.14
CA ASN A 7 -0.09 0.68 -20.12
C ASN A 7 -1.46 0.21 -20.64
N GLN A 8 -1.49 -0.63 -21.67
CA GLN A 8 -2.74 -1.25 -22.14
C GLN A 8 -3.37 -2.15 -21.08
N PHE A 9 -2.57 -2.96 -20.39
CA PHE A 9 -3.07 -3.81 -19.30
C PHE A 9 -3.66 -2.99 -18.15
N LEU A 10 -2.98 -1.93 -17.72
CA LEU A 10 -3.48 -1.02 -16.68
C LEU A 10 -4.76 -0.31 -17.12
N SER A 11 -4.86 0.10 -18.39
CA SER A 11 -6.07 0.71 -18.94
C SER A 11 -7.26 -0.27 -18.97
N ILE A 12 -7.02 -1.54 -19.30
CA ILE A 12 -8.05 -2.58 -19.26
C ILE A 12 -8.55 -2.78 -17.82
N ASN A 13 -7.63 -2.88 -16.85
CA ASN A 13 -8.01 -3.00 -15.44
C ASN A 13 -8.85 -1.81 -14.97
N GLN A 14 -8.49 -0.60 -15.37
CA GLN A 14 -9.25 0.62 -15.06
C GLN A 14 -10.67 0.57 -15.65
N ILE A 15 -10.82 0.15 -16.93
CA ILE A 15 -12.11 0.00 -17.59
C ILE A 15 -12.97 -1.04 -16.86
N LEU A 16 -12.39 -2.18 -16.50
CA LEU A 16 -13.09 -3.24 -15.77
C LEU A 16 -13.55 -2.75 -14.39
N ARG A 17 -12.69 -2.07 -13.65
CA ARG A 17 -13.03 -1.48 -12.36
C ARG A 17 -14.19 -0.48 -12.48
N LYS A 18 -14.14 0.46 -13.43
CA LYS A 18 -15.23 1.39 -13.71
C LYS A 18 -16.55 0.66 -14.02
N LYS A 19 -16.46 -0.45 -14.75
CA LYS A 19 -17.65 -1.28 -15.05
C LYS A 19 -18.22 -1.95 -13.81
N VAL A 20 -17.37 -2.50 -12.94
CA VAL A 20 -17.80 -3.11 -11.67
C VAL A 20 -18.45 -2.04 -10.79
N TYR A 21 -17.82 -0.87 -10.63
CA TYR A 21 -18.36 0.23 -9.81
C TYR A 21 -19.67 0.81 -10.37
N SER A 22 -19.91 0.73 -11.68
CA SER A 22 -21.20 1.11 -12.25
C SER A 22 -22.36 0.17 -11.85
N ILE A 23 -22.04 -1.04 -11.39
CA ILE A 23 -23.02 -2.04 -10.90
C ILE A 23 -23.16 -1.90 -9.38
N GLN A 24 -22.05 -1.83 -8.69
CA GLN A 24 -22.00 -1.69 -7.24
C GLN A 24 -20.81 -0.81 -6.85
N MET A 25 -21.10 0.43 -6.50
CA MET A 25 -20.11 1.39 -6.02
C MET A 25 -19.67 1.02 -4.60
N PRO A 26 -18.37 0.86 -4.33
CA PRO A 26 -17.90 0.66 -2.96
C PRO A 26 -17.98 1.97 -2.16
N GLU A 27 -18.23 1.87 -0.87
CA GLU A 27 -18.20 3.04 0.03
C GLU A 27 -16.78 3.51 0.34
N ALA A 28 -15.83 2.58 0.33
CA ALA A 28 -14.42 2.85 0.63
C ALA A 28 -13.50 1.88 -0.11
N ILE A 29 -12.30 2.33 -0.40
CA ILE A 29 -11.19 1.54 -0.97
C ILE A 29 -10.00 1.64 -0.04
N ILE A 30 -9.35 0.51 0.19
CA ILE A 30 -8.04 0.45 0.85
C ILE A 30 -6.97 0.32 -0.22
N LEU A 31 -6.23 1.40 -0.47
CA LEU A 31 -5.05 1.38 -1.33
C LEU A 31 -3.90 0.70 -0.57
N ASP A 32 -3.71 -0.58 -0.82
CA ASP A 32 -2.70 -1.40 -0.13
C ASP A 32 -1.39 -1.39 -0.91
N LEU A 33 -0.40 -0.66 -0.39
CA LEU A 33 0.93 -0.54 -0.98
C LEU A 33 1.83 -1.66 -0.50
N ASP A 34 2.47 -2.32 -1.44
CA ASP A 34 3.48 -3.34 -1.17
C ASP A 34 4.64 -3.26 -2.16
N SER A 35 5.76 -3.81 -1.75
CA SER A 35 6.96 -3.93 -2.59
C SER A 35 7.71 -5.20 -2.18
N THR A 36 7.76 -6.16 -3.07
CA THR A 36 8.37 -7.47 -2.83
C THR A 36 9.42 -7.81 -3.85
N LEU A 37 10.42 -8.61 -3.49
CA LEU A 37 11.44 -9.04 -4.43
C LEU A 37 10.90 -10.14 -5.36
N LEU A 38 10.98 -9.89 -6.66
CA LEU A 38 10.82 -10.91 -7.69
C LEU A 38 12.19 -11.44 -8.11
N ASN A 39 12.53 -12.64 -7.67
CA ASN A 39 13.79 -13.26 -8.02
C ASN A 39 13.95 -13.39 -9.53
N ALA A 40 15.09 -12.99 -10.06
CA ALA A 40 15.43 -13.10 -11.46
C ALA A 40 16.75 -13.85 -11.66
N TYR A 41 16.79 -14.73 -12.64
CA TYR A 41 17.94 -15.57 -12.95
C TYR A 41 18.54 -15.18 -14.30
N GLY A 42 19.85 -15.38 -14.45
CA GLY A 42 20.57 -15.04 -15.66
C GLY A 42 20.87 -13.53 -15.78
N LYS A 43 21.23 -13.11 -16.97
CA LYS A 43 21.57 -11.70 -17.29
C LYS A 43 20.32 -11.02 -17.86
N GLN A 44 19.55 -10.36 -17.02
CA GLN A 44 18.38 -9.61 -17.44
C GLN A 44 18.60 -8.12 -17.14
N GLU A 45 18.11 -7.25 -18.03
CA GLU A 45 18.16 -5.81 -17.85
C GLU A 45 17.36 -5.40 -16.61
N GLY A 46 17.90 -4.48 -15.79
CA GLY A 46 17.28 -4.04 -14.53
C GLY A 46 17.36 -5.04 -13.38
N ARG A 47 17.89 -6.27 -13.63
CA ARG A 47 18.16 -7.21 -12.54
C ARG A 47 19.31 -6.70 -11.68
N ALA A 48 19.07 -6.51 -10.39
CA ALA A 48 20.08 -6.03 -9.46
C ALA A 48 20.01 -6.77 -8.12
N PHE A 49 21.07 -6.65 -7.32
CA PHE A 49 21.13 -7.25 -5.99
C PHE A 49 20.38 -6.40 -4.99
N ASN A 50 19.43 -7.02 -4.32
CA ASN A 50 18.69 -6.39 -3.22
C ASN A 50 19.32 -6.78 -1.88
N PHE A 51 19.82 -5.79 -1.15
CA PHE A 51 20.50 -6.00 0.12
C PHE A 51 19.54 -6.45 1.24
N HIS A 52 18.28 -6.06 1.19
CA HIS A 52 17.29 -6.46 2.20
C HIS A 52 16.95 -7.95 2.08
N TYR A 53 16.76 -8.44 0.86
CA TYR A 53 16.42 -9.82 0.58
C TYR A 53 17.63 -10.73 0.33
N GLN A 54 18.84 -10.18 0.28
CA GLN A 54 20.09 -10.90 -0.03
C GLN A 54 20.01 -11.72 -1.34
N SER A 55 19.32 -11.21 -2.33
CA SER A 55 19.07 -11.90 -3.59
C SER A 55 19.03 -10.92 -4.78
N ASN A 56 19.19 -11.48 -5.98
CA ASN A 56 19.11 -10.73 -7.22
C ASN A 56 17.70 -10.81 -7.81
N GLY A 57 17.17 -9.67 -8.25
CA GLY A 57 15.84 -9.63 -8.86
C GLY A 57 15.41 -8.24 -9.23
N TYR A 58 14.10 -8.09 -9.30
CA TYR A 58 13.38 -6.83 -9.43
C TYR A 58 12.67 -6.53 -8.12
N HIS A 59 12.41 -5.25 -7.84
CA HIS A 59 11.69 -4.83 -6.66
C HIS A 59 10.48 -3.96 -7.06
N PRO A 60 9.43 -4.57 -7.65
CA PRO A 60 8.27 -3.84 -8.12
C PRO A 60 7.55 -3.14 -6.97
N LEU A 61 6.89 -2.05 -7.31
CA LEU A 61 5.92 -1.37 -6.46
C LEU A 61 4.52 -1.75 -6.94
N VAL A 62 3.67 -2.16 -6.02
CA VAL A 62 2.31 -2.60 -6.32
C VAL A 62 1.31 -1.89 -5.43
N CYS A 63 0.11 -1.68 -5.96
CA CYS A 63 -1.04 -1.20 -5.22
C CYS A 63 -2.23 -2.11 -5.50
N TYR A 64 -2.81 -2.67 -4.45
CA TYR A 64 -4.01 -3.49 -4.51
C TYR A 64 -5.18 -2.77 -3.83
N ASP A 65 -6.39 -3.16 -4.17
CA ASP A 65 -7.53 -2.94 -3.29
C ASP A 65 -7.44 -3.93 -2.12
N GLY A 66 -7.18 -3.45 -0.93
CA GLY A 66 -7.02 -4.28 0.27
C GLY A 66 -8.32 -4.94 0.75
N ILE A 67 -9.47 -4.65 0.14
CA ILE A 67 -10.76 -5.28 0.43
C ILE A 67 -11.01 -6.45 -0.53
N THR A 68 -10.84 -6.22 -1.83
CA THR A 68 -11.14 -7.22 -2.87
C THR A 68 -9.92 -8.03 -3.29
N GLY A 69 -8.72 -7.50 -3.08
CA GLY A 69 -7.45 -8.06 -3.57
C GLY A 69 -7.17 -7.74 -5.04
N ASP A 70 -7.98 -6.89 -5.67
CA ASP A 70 -7.80 -6.52 -7.07
C ASP A 70 -6.55 -5.67 -7.27
N LEU A 71 -5.78 -5.96 -8.33
CA LEU A 71 -4.63 -5.16 -8.70
C LEU A 71 -5.08 -3.80 -9.27
N ILE A 72 -4.68 -2.73 -8.59
CA ILE A 72 -4.93 -1.35 -9.05
C ILE A 72 -3.80 -0.90 -9.99
N LYS A 73 -2.55 -1.02 -9.54
CA LYS A 73 -1.38 -0.60 -10.31
C LYS A 73 -0.15 -1.40 -9.94
N ILE A 74 0.73 -1.62 -10.91
CA ILE A 74 2.06 -2.20 -10.72
C ILE A 74 3.08 -1.40 -11.51
N GLN A 75 4.27 -1.23 -10.93
CA GLN A 75 5.43 -0.64 -11.59
C GLN A 75 6.64 -1.54 -11.37
N LEU A 76 7.22 -2.04 -12.45
CA LEU A 76 8.48 -2.78 -12.38
C LEU A 76 9.62 -1.80 -12.08
N ARG A 77 10.46 -2.16 -11.10
CA ARG A 77 11.65 -1.39 -10.71
C ARG A 77 12.84 -2.32 -10.61
N ASP A 78 14.04 -1.79 -10.76
CA ASP A 78 15.26 -2.57 -10.52
C ASP A 78 15.37 -3.03 -9.05
N GLY A 79 16.18 -4.06 -8.81
CA GLY A 79 16.31 -4.69 -7.50
C GLY A 79 16.92 -3.80 -6.42
N THR A 80 17.59 -2.69 -6.76
CA THR A 80 18.25 -1.81 -5.79
C THR A 80 17.31 -0.82 -5.10
N GLN A 81 16.07 -0.67 -5.63
CA GLN A 81 15.13 0.33 -5.14
C GLN A 81 14.66 0.03 -3.71
N TYR A 82 14.50 1.06 -2.89
CA TYR A 82 13.79 0.97 -1.62
C TYR A 82 12.27 0.99 -1.84
N SER A 83 11.50 0.45 -0.88
CA SER A 83 10.03 0.41 -0.97
C SER A 83 9.44 1.78 -1.28
N SER A 84 9.87 2.83 -0.58
CA SER A 84 9.37 4.20 -0.75
C SER A 84 9.89 4.95 -1.98
N THR A 85 10.86 4.40 -2.73
CA THR A 85 11.39 5.12 -3.91
C THR A 85 10.31 5.27 -4.96
N GLY A 86 10.01 6.52 -5.36
CA GLY A 86 9.03 6.84 -6.41
C GLY A 86 7.57 6.61 -6.01
N VAL A 87 7.27 6.33 -4.72
CA VAL A 87 5.90 6.01 -4.27
C VAL A 87 4.93 7.17 -4.48
N VAL A 88 5.38 8.41 -4.31
CA VAL A 88 4.54 9.62 -4.49
C VAL A 88 4.08 9.72 -5.95
N ASP A 89 5.02 9.61 -6.90
CA ASP A 89 4.71 9.66 -8.34
C ASP A 89 3.89 8.43 -8.79
N PHE A 90 4.14 7.28 -8.17
CA PHE A 90 3.38 6.07 -8.42
C PHE A 90 1.91 6.21 -8.00
N LEU A 91 1.68 6.79 -6.83
CA LEU A 91 0.36 6.90 -6.22
C LEU A 91 -0.49 8.04 -6.83
N GLN A 92 0.14 9.14 -7.28
CA GLN A 92 -0.59 10.32 -7.74
C GLN A 92 -1.65 10.02 -8.81
N PRO A 93 -1.36 9.28 -9.90
CA PRO A 93 -2.39 8.97 -10.90
C PRO A 93 -3.54 8.12 -10.37
N ILE A 94 -3.30 7.32 -9.31
CA ILE A 94 -4.37 6.55 -8.66
C ILE A 94 -5.28 7.51 -7.90
N LEU A 95 -4.71 8.42 -7.10
CA LEU A 95 -5.48 9.41 -6.36
C LEU A 95 -6.29 10.31 -7.30
N ASP A 96 -5.66 10.78 -8.39
CA ASP A 96 -6.34 11.61 -9.40
C ASP A 96 -7.54 10.87 -9.99
N GLU A 97 -7.38 9.60 -10.38
CA GLU A 97 -8.48 8.78 -10.90
C GLU A 97 -9.65 8.69 -9.91
N TYR A 98 -9.38 8.39 -8.64
CA TYR A 98 -10.45 8.24 -7.66
C TYR A 98 -11.11 9.59 -7.31
N LEU A 99 -10.34 10.65 -7.21
CA LEU A 99 -10.88 11.99 -6.91
C LEU A 99 -11.71 12.55 -8.07
N GLU A 100 -11.35 12.24 -9.31
CA GLU A 100 -12.06 12.73 -10.50
C GLU A 100 -13.27 11.85 -10.85
N ASP A 101 -13.07 10.53 -10.90
CA ASP A 101 -14.10 9.60 -11.38
C ASP A 101 -15.05 9.11 -10.26
N PHE A 102 -14.59 9.10 -9.00
CA PHE A 102 -15.30 8.48 -7.87
C PHE A 102 -15.20 9.31 -6.57
N PRO A 103 -15.58 10.60 -6.58
CA PRO A 103 -15.36 11.51 -5.45
C PRO A 103 -16.10 11.12 -4.16
N GLU A 104 -17.06 10.22 -4.24
CA GLU A 104 -17.85 9.74 -3.09
C GLU A 104 -17.15 8.58 -2.36
N ILE A 105 -16.16 7.93 -2.99
CA ILE A 105 -15.44 6.81 -2.40
C ILE A 105 -14.43 7.33 -1.38
N LYS A 106 -14.47 6.80 -0.17
CA LYS A 106 -13.48 7.09 0.86
C LYS A 106 -12.20 6.32 0.58
N LEU A 107 -11.06 7.02 0.51
CA LEU A 107 -9.75 6.41 0.31
C LEU A 107 -9.01 6.26 1.64
N LEU A 108 -8.47 5.07 1.86
CA LEU A 108 -7.54 4.77 2.95
C LEU A 108 -6.29 4.13 2.36
N LEU A 109 -5.13 4.75 2.57
CA LEU A 109 -3.85 4.18 2.21
C LEU A 109 -3.33 3.29 3.33
N ARG A 110 -2.90 2.07 3.00
CA ARG A 110 -2.22 1.16 3.93
C ARG A 110 -0.84 0.80 3.39
N GLY A 111 0.15 0.75 4.28
CA GLY A 111 1.51 0.34 3.92
C GLY A 111 2.33 -0.09 5.13
N ASP A 112 3.41 -0.79 4.87
CA ASP A 112 4.37 -1.15 5.90
C ASP A 112 5.32 0.02 6.26
N SER A 113 6.27 -0.22 7.14
CA SER A 113 7.23 0.80 7.59
C SER A 113 8.20 1.28 6.50
N GLY A 114 8.32 0.58 5.40
CA GLY A 114 9.10 0.98 4.24
C GLY A 114 8.51 2.19 3.51
N PHE A 115 7.21 2.43 3.70
CA PHE A 115 6.48 3.56 3.11
C PHE A 115 6.33 4.75 4.06
N ALA A 116 6.82 4.67 5.29
CA ALA A 116 6.71 5.73 6.30
C ALA A 116 7.60 6.94 5.96
N THR A 117 7.19 7.76 5.00
CA THR A 117 7.93 8.94 4.54
C THR A 117 7.11 10.23 4.62
N PRO A 118 7.74 11.37 4.96
CA PRO A 118 7.04 12.65 5.01
C PRO A 118 6.35 13.04 3.70
N GLY A 119 6.94 12.67 2.55
CA GLY A 119 6.37 12.95 1.24
C GLY A 119 5.04 12.24 1.01
N LEU A 120 4.95 10.97 1.42
CA LEU A 120 3.72 10.19 1.30
C LEU A 120 2.63 10.69 2.23
N TYR A 121 2.98 11.02 3.49
CA TYR A 121 2.01 11.61 4.43
C TYR A 121 1.43 12.91 3.90
N LYS A 122 2.31 13.82 3.43
CA LYS A 122 1.90 15.08 2.85
C LYS A 122 0.96 14.89 1.66
N GLN A 123 1.29 13.96 0.75
CA GLN A 123 0.44 13.63 -0.40
C GLN A 123 -0.95 13.15 0.04
N CYS A 124 -1.04 12.26 1.03
CA CYS A 124 -2.33 11.79 1.56
C CYS A 124 -3.13 12.95 2.16
N GLU A 125 -2.51 13.81 2.96
CA GLU A 125 -3.15 14.96 3.60
C GLU A 125 -3.65 15.98 2.56
N GLU A 126 -2.85 16.29 1.54
CA GLU A 126 -3.23 17.20 0.46
C GLU A 126 -4.39 16.69 -0.40
N ASN A 127 -4.54 15.37 -0.53
CA ASN A 127 -5.62 14.74 -1.29
C ASN A 127 -6.79 14.27 -0.41
N GLY A 128 -6.80 14.57 0.89
CA GLY A 128 -7.87 14.13 1.80
C GLY A 128 -7.98 12.61 1.97
N THR A 129 -6.91 11.87 1.67
CA THR A 129 -6.84 10.42 1.79
C THR A 129 -6.40 10.03 3.21
N GLY A 130 -7.20 9.21 3.90
CA GLY A 130 -6.78 8.63 5.18
C GLY A 130 -5.59 7.70 4.99
N TYR A 131 -4.75 7.51 6.02
CA TYR A 131 -3.65 6.56 5.91
C TYR A 131 -3.35 5.82 7.21
N VAL A 132 -2.94 4.55 7.08
CA VAL A 132 -2.43 3.69 8.15
C VAL A 132 -1.11 3.09 7.69
N ILE A 133 -0.01 3.67 8.13
CA ILE A 133 1.34 3.24 7.77
C ILE A 133 2.09 2.89 9.06
N ARG A 134 2.60 1.65 9.11
CA ARG A 134 3.37 1.20 10.26
C ARG A 134 4.63 2.04 10.42
N LEU A 135 4.88 2.54 11.63
CA LEU A 135 6.17 3.14 11.97
C LEU A 135 7.15 2.07 12.42
N LYS A 136 8.41 2.20 11.99
CA LYS A 136 9.47 1.37 12.52
C LYS A 136 9.73 1.77 13.97
N GLU A 137 9.63 0.81 14.85
CA GLU A 137 9.85 1.02 16.28
C GLU A 137 11.28 1.55 16.56
N ASN A 138 11.35 2.49 17.45
CA ASN A 138 12.61 2.97 18.05
C ASN A 138 12.37 3.32 19.54
N ALA A 139 13.45 3.49 20.32
CA ALA A 139 13.35 3.72 21.74
C ALA A 139 12.50 4.96 22.12
N ILE A 140 12.59 6.02 21.32
CA ILE A 140 11.82 7.26 21.55
C ILE A 140 10.31 7.03 21.30
N LEU A 141 9.97 6.33 20.23
CA LEU A 141 8.56 6.01 19.93
C LEU A 141 7.97 5.05 20.96
N ARG A 142 8.75 4.09 21.44
CA ARG A 142 8.33 3.16 22.49
C ARG A 142 8.04 3.91 23.79
N ASP A 143 8.92 4.80 24.23
CA ASP A 143 8.74 5.62 25.42
C ASP A 143 7.49 6.50 25.31
N LYS A 144 7.32 7.19 24.16
CA LYS A 144 6.16 8.05 23.91
C LYS A 144 4.84 7.29 23.78
N ALA A 145 4.85 6.02 23.40
CA ALA A 145 3.67 5.20 23.20
C ALA A 145 3.36 4.29 24.41
N SER A 146 4.21 4.24 25.44
CA SER A 146 4.07 3.32 26.57
C SER A 146 2.69 3.38 27.21
N TYR A 147 2.16 4.57 27.46
CA TYR A 147 0.84 4.74 28.05
C TYR A 147 -0.31 4.21 27.18
N LEU A 148 -0.16 4.26 25.84
CA LEU A 148 -1.16 3.70 24.92
C LEU A 148 -1.11 2.17 24.89
N VAL A 149 0.06 1.57 25.11
CA VAL A 149 0.20 0.11 25.18
C VAL A 149 -0.48 -0.41 26.42
N ASP A 150 -0.25 0.24 27.58
CA ASP A 150 -0.90 -0.13 28.84
C ASP A 150 -2.44 -0.04 28.70
N GLU A 151 -2.96 1.03 28.10
CA GLU A 151 -4.39 1.20 27.83
C GLU A 151 -4.97 0.14 26.88
N LEU A 152 -4.22 -0.23 25.84
CA LEU A 152 -4.60 -1.28 24.89
C LEU A 152 -4.60 -2.67 25.53
N ASP A 153 -3.66 -2.96 26.41
CA ASP A 153 -3.59 -4.22 27.13
C ASP A 153 -4.80 -4.38 28.06
N GLU A 154 -5.18 -3.33 28.79
CA GLU A 154 -6.41 -3.32 29.61
C GLU A 154 -7.67 -3.55 28.77
N ILE A 155 -7.80 -2.90 27.59
CA ILE A 155 -8.94 -3.09 26.67
C ILE A 155 -8.95 -4.51 26.11
N THR A 156 -7.80 -5.06 25.79
CA THR A 156 -7.66 -6.42 25.24
C THR A 156 -8.04 -7.47 26.28
N GLU A 157 -7.59 -7.33 27.53
CA GLU A 157 -7.99 -8.20 28.64
C GLU A 157 -9.50 -8.13 28.89
N TYR A 158 -10.07 -6.92 28.89
CA TYR A 158 -11.51 -6.73 29.06
C TYR A 158 -12.32 -7.40 27.94
N ASN A 159 -11.88 -7.31 26.69
CA ASN A 159 -12.56 -7.95 25.56
C ASN A 159 -12.43 -9.48 25.59
N GLN A 160 -11.28 -10.02 26.01
CA GLN A 160 -11.11 -11.44 26.22
C GLN A 160 -12.01 -11.99 27.32
N LEU A 161 -12.12 -11.28 28.43
CA LEU A 161 -13.04 -11.64 29.53
C LEU A 161 -14.51 -11.61 29.08
N LYS A 162 -14.88 -10.65 28.23
CA LYS A 162 -16.24 -10.56 27.69
C LYS A 162 -16.60 -11.73 26.76
N VAL A 163 -15.66 -12.20 25.95
CA VAL A 163 -15.83 -13.39 25.10
C VAL A 163 -15.95 -14.65 25.95
N LEU A 164 -15.13 -14.81 26.97
CA LEU A 164 -15.18 -15.97 27.86
C LEU A 164 -16.48 -16.04 28.70
N ASN A 165 -17.10 -14.92 29.02
CA ASN A 165 -18.36 -14.87 29.76
C ASN A 165 -19.62 -14.95 28.87
N ALA A 166 -19.46 -15.03 27.55
CA ALA A 166 -20.56 -15.15 26.59
C ALA A 166 -20.82 -16.61 26.14
N PHE A 167 -20.04 -17.56 26.65
CA PHE A 167 -20.20 -19.02 26.51
C PHE A 167 -20.47 -19.65 27.87
#